data_384696791111f4a0b56db5b85e43d2d5
#
_entry.id   384696791111f4a0b56db5b85e43d2d5
#
_cell.length_a   1.000
_cell.length_b   1.000
_cell.length_c   1.000
_cell.angle_alpha   90.00
_cell.angle_beta   90.00
_cell.angle_gamma   90.00
#
_symmetry.space_group_name_H-M   'P 1'
#
loop_
_entity.id
_entity.type
_entity.pdbx_description
1 polymer ?
#
loop_
_entity_poly.entity_id
_entity_poly.type
_entity_poly.pdbx_seq_one_letter_code
_entity_poly.pdbx_strand_id
1 'polypeptide(L)'
;MMNSSEQCHHGLPNYSIECSMAKDFNSPQVVEGYDEHIRKLIPGYELTHQQVDAILTHHYAEQEHVDILVVGCGTGYEIQYLAQKHPTWNFTALDPSHVMLCKAKQHLEKQGVLSRIRFIHGDTKSIGTTHTFDAVLSILVAHFIPLESKQNFFKDIFTQLKPNGMLLTYDLMKETEAHEIFVLKQLCENNGLTTLQSEKMVERLQQDFFLVSPRMGQQLLSNVGFKKVKTYSQILNYYGFCAVK
;
A
#
# COMPACT_ATOMS: atom_id res chain seq x y z
N MET A 1 28.44 -28.46 -17.56
CA MET A 1 27.89 -28.19 -18.90
C MET A 1 26.42 -28.52 -18.87
N MET A 2 25.56 -27.56 -18.80
CA MET A 2 24.20 -27.52 -19.36
C MET A 2 23.63 -26.14 -19.07
N ASN A 3 23.54 -25.36 -20.13
CA ASN A 3 22.80 -24.11 -20.20
C ASN A 3 21.30 -24.43 -20.16
N SER A 4 20.54 -23.69 -19.38
CA SER A 4 19.11 -23.56 -19.56
C SER A 4 18.68 -22.13 -19.30
N SER A 5 18.79 -21.33 -20.37
CA SER A 5 18.06 -20.07 -20.53
C SER A 5 16.65 -20.42 -21.00
N GLU A 6 15.66 -20.45 -20.13
CA GLU A 6 14.25 -20.51 -20.51
C GLU A 6 13.69 -19.10 -20.65
N GLN A 7 13.47 -18.72 -21.90
CA GLN A 7 12.68 -17.58 -22.32
C GLN A 7 11.20 -17.90 -22.09
N CYS A 8 10.55 -17.15 -21.19
CA CYS A 8 9.09 -17.18 -21.06
C CYS A 8 8.46 -16.26 -22.12
N HIS A 9 8.07 -16.86 -23.26
CA HIS A 9 7.06 -16.29 -24.15
C HIS A 9 5.78 -17.10 -23.99
N HIS A 10 4.74 -16.53 -23.37
CA HIS A 10 3.37 -16.94 -23.62
C HIS A 10 2.47 -15.70 -23.61
N GLY A 11 1.83 -15.50 -24.78
CA GLY A 11 0.90 -14.43 -25.05
C GLY A 11 -0.38 -14.57 -24.22
N LEU A 12 -0.83 -13.44 -23.67
CA LEU A 12 -2.13 -13.27 -23.05
C LEU A 12 -3.11 -12.64 -24.06
N PRO A 13 -4.41 -12.92 -23.95
CA PRO A 13 -5.40 -12.41 -24.89
C PRO A 13 -5.58 -10.91 -24.76
N ASN A 14 -5.65 -10.23 -25.91
CA ASN A 14 -6.01 -8.83 -26.07
C ASN A 14 -7.37 -8.53 -25.45
N TYR A 15 -7.40 -7.85 -24.30
CA TYR A 15 -8.49 -7.00 -23.91
C TYR A 15 -8.06 -5.55 -24.12
N SER A 16 -8.40 -5.02 -25.27
CA SER A 16 -8.35 -3.59 -25.56
C SER A 16 -9.48 -2.92 -24.79
N ILE A 17 -9.19 -2.47 -23.57
CA ILE A 17 -9.87 -1.38 -22.91
C ILE A 17 -8.85 -0.27 -22.85
N GLU A 18 -9.05 0.77 -23.66
CA GLU A 18 -8.40 2.07 -23.49
C GLU A 18 -8.79 2.59 -22.10
N CYS A 19 -8.00 2.22 -21.09
CA CYS A 19 -8.12 2.75 -19.75
C CYS A 19 -7.01 3.78 -19.57
N SER A 20 -7.43 5.01 -19.34
CA SER A 20 -6.70 6.20 -18.95
C SER A 20 -5.35 5.94 -18.28
N MET A 21 -4.42 6.87 -18.50
CA MET A 21 -3.01 6.95 -18.13
C MET A 21 -2.68 6.75 -16.62
N ALA A 22 -3.25 5.75 -15.96
CA ALA A 22 -2.79 5.31 -14.66
C ALA A 22 -1.31 4.90 -14.75
N LYS A 23 -0.53 5.24 -13.73
CA LYS A 23 0.90 4.91 -13.68
C LYS A 23 1.07 3.40 -13.83
N ASP A 24 1.75 2.96 -14.88
CA ASP A 24 1.98 1.53 -15.12
C ASP A 24 3.07 1.02 -14.17
N PHE A 25 2.64 0.43 -13.07
CA PHE A 25 3.54 -0.20 -12.08
C PHE A 25 4.21 -1.49 -12.59
N ASN A 26 3.90 -1.96 -13.80
CA ASN A 26 4.62 -3.03 -14.46
C ASN A 26 5.76 -2.51 -15.36
N SER A 27 5.88 -1.20 -15.54
CA SER A 27 7.01 -0.58 -16.26
C SER A 27 8.26 -0.56 -15.38
N PRO A 28 9.37 -1.23 -15.80
CA PRO A 28 10.63 -1.20 -15.03
C PRO A 28 11.16 0.23 -14.80
N GLN A 29 10.98 1.14 -15.76
CA GLN A 29 11.42 2.54 -15.65
C GLN A 29 10.66 3.28 -14.56
N VAL A 30 9.35 3.01 -14.40
CA VAL A 30 8.52 3.59 -13.34
C VAL A 30 8.96 3.07 -11.98
N VAL A 31 9.24 1.77 -11.88
CA VAL A 31 9.59 1.10 -10.62
C VAL A 31 11.00 1.48 -10.15
N GLU A 32 11.95 1.68 -11.07
CA GLU A 32 13.32 2.04 -10.69
C GLU A 32 13.41 3.37 -9.94
N GLY A 33 12.67 4.40 -10.37
CA GLY A 33 12.63 5.72 -9.73
C GLY A 33 11.56 5.86 -8.64
N TYR A 34 10.81 4.80 -8.33
CA TYR A 34 9.62 4.88 -7.48
C TYR A 34 9.91 5.40 -6.09
N ASP A 35 10.91 4.83 -5.40
CA ASP A 35 11.20 5.14 -3.99
C ASP A 35 11.64 6.59 -3.75
N GLU A 36 12.37 7.18 -4.68
CA GLU A 36 12.72 8.59 -4.62
C GLU A 36 11.52 9.48 -4.92
N HIS A 37 10.75 9.10 -5.95
CA HIS A 37 9.60 9.88 -6.39
C HIS A 37 8.48 9.90 -5.35
N ILE A 38 8.16 8.76 -4.71
CA ILE A 38 7.06 8.66 -3.75
C ILE A 38 7.30 9.56 -2.52
N ARG A 39 8.54 9.69 -2.07
CA ARG A 39 8.92 10.57 -0.95
C ARG A 39 8.71 12.03 -1.23
N LYS A 40 8.88 12.45 -2.50
CA LYS A 40 8.61 13.81 -2.94
C LYS A 40 7.10 14.06 -3.10
N LEU A 41 6.38 13.01 -3.51
CA LEU A 41 4.96 13.05 -3.86
C LEU A 41 4.04 13.04 -2.62
N ILE A 42 4.39 12.28 -1.57
CA ILE A 42 3.54 12.06 -0.41
C ILE A 42 4.06 12.83 0.79
N PRO A 43 3.41 13.94 1.18
CA PRO A 43 3.79 14.68 2.38
C PRO A 43 3.71 13.78 3.62
N GLY A 44 4.78 13.76 4.41
CA GLY A 44 4.83 12.94 5.62
C GLY A 44 5.01 11.43 5.39
N TYR A 45 5.48 11.00 4.20
CA TYR A 45 5.69 9.58 3.87
C TYR A 45 6.44 8.82 4.97
N GLU A 46 7.60 9.33 5.41
CA GLU A 46 8.39 8.69 6.47
C GLU A 46 7.67 8.74 7.83
N LEU A 47 6.96 9.83 8.14
CA LEU A 47 6.21 9.95 9.39
C LEU A 47 5.09 8.92 9.47
N THR A 48 4.43 8.62 8.36
CA THR A 48 3.38 7.58 8.30
C THR A 48 3.94 6.22 8.72
N HIS A 49 5.12 5.83 8.24
CA HIS A 49 5.75 4.55 8.61
C HIS A 49 6.18 4.53 10.09
N GLN A 50 6.64 5.67 10.62
CA GLN A 50 6.93 5.80 12.06
C GLN A 50 5.67 5.66 12.92
N GLN A 51 4.55 6.23 12.50
CA GLN A 51 3.26 6.10 13.19
C GLN A 51 2.74 4.66 13.14
N VAL A 52 2.81 4.00 11.98
CA VAL A 52 2.43 2.58 11.81
C VAL A 52 3.25 1.70 12.74
N ASP A 53 4.57 1.87 12.77
CA ASP A 53 5.48 1.13 13.65
C ASP A 53 5.11 1.35 15.13
N ALA A 54 4.95 2.59 15.56
CA ALA A 54 4.62 2.91 16.96
C ALA A 54 3.27 2.30 17.41
N ILE A 55 2.27 2.31 16.52
CA ILE A 55 0.95 1.72 16.79
C ILE A 55 1.06 0.21 16.93
N LEU A 56 1.74 -0.46 15.97
CA LEU A 56 1.92 -1.91 15.99
C LEU A 56 2.76 -2.36 17.20
N THR A 57 3.87 -1.66 17.49
CA THR A 57 4.72 -1.93 18.64
C THR A 57 3.93 -1.88 19.95
N HIS A 58 3.09 -0.87 20.13
CA HIS A 58 2.25 -0.75 21.32
C HIS A 58 1.18 -1.84 21.38
N HIS A 59 0.51 -2.11 20.25
CA HIS A 59 -0.61 -3.07 20.21
C HIS A 59 -0.15 -4.51 20.46
N TYR A 60 1.04 -4.87 19.98
CA TYR A 60 1.62 -6.21 20.06
C TYR A 60 2.80 -6.29 21.05
N ALA A 61 2.87 -5.35 22.02
CA ALA A 61 4.00 -5.27 22.96
C ALA A 61 4.29 -6.56 23.74
N GLU A 62 3.26 -7.39 23.99
CA GLU A 62 3.36 -8.65 24.72
C GLU A 62 3.50 -9.87 23.79
N GLN A 63 3.56 -9.68 22.46
CA GLN A 63 3.68 -10.75 21.48
C GLN A 63 5.09 -10.78 20.88
N GLU A 64 5.77 -11.89 21.04
CA GLU A 64 7.10 -12.09 20.45
C GLU A 64 7.03 -12.25 18.93
N HIS A 65 6.01 -12.95 18.43
CA HIS A 65 5.81 -13.22 17.02
C HIS A 65 4.52 -12.57 16.51
N VAL A 66 4.63 -11.80 15.44
CA VAL A 66 3.50 -11.14 14.78
C VAL A 66 3.56 -11.43 13.28
N ASP A 67 2.46 -11.92 12.72
CA ASP A 67 2.32 -12.19 11.30
C ASP A 67 1.60 -11.00 10.63
N ILE A 68 2.28 -10.32 9.71
CA ILE A 68 1.77 -9.10 9.06
C ILE A 68 1.58 -9.35 7.56
N LEU A 69 0.40 -9.04 7.06
CA LEU A 69 0.12 -8.95 5.63
C LEU A 69 0.29 -7.49 5.17
N VAL A 70 1.08 -7.28 4.13
CA VAL A 70 1.22 -5.98 3.47
C VAL A 70 0.59 -6.09 2.07
N VAL A 71 -0.59 -5.47 1.92
CA VAL A 71 -1.36 -5.43 0.68
C VAL A 71 -0.86 -4.27 -0.17
N GLY A 72 -0.51 -4.54 -1.43
CA GLY A 72 0.11 -3.55 -2.32
C GLY A 72 1.49 -3.13 -1.80
N CYS A 73 2.35 -4.11 -1.50
CA CYS A 73 3.64 -3.86 -0.85
C CYS A 73 4.63 -3.03 -1.71
N GLY A 74 4.33 -2.81 -2.99
CA GLY A 74 5.19 -2.05 -3.89
C GLY A 74 6.63 -2.55 -3.90
N THR A 75 7.57 -1.66 -3.64
CA THR A 75 9.01 -1.95 -3.54
C THR A 75 9.44 -2.51 -2.18
N GLY A 76 8.49 -2.76 -1.26
CA GLY A 76 8.72 -3.42 0.02
C GLY A 76 9.21 -2.50 1.15
N TYR A 77 9.01 -1.19 1.04
CA TYR A 77 9.53 -0.23 2.03
C TYR A 77 8.92 -0.44 3.43
N GLU A 78 7.60 -0.66 3.56
CA GLU A 78 6.93 -0.96 4.82
C GLU A 78 7.53 -2.19 5.51
N ILE A 79 7.75 -3.24 4.71
CA ILE A 79 8.33 -4.49 5.21
C ILE A 79 9.77 -4.27 5.65
N GLN A 80 10.58 -3.57 4.84
CA GLN A 80 11.96 -3.23 5.19
C GLN A 80 12.01 -2.48 6.51
N TYR A 81 11.19 -1.43 6.64
CA TYR A 81 11.17 -0.56 7.81
C TYR A 81 10.83 -1.32 9.09
N LEU A 82 9.79 -2.16 9.06
CA LEU A 82 9.34 -2.93 10.22
C LEU A 82 10.25 -4.13 10.51
N ALA A 83 10.71 -4.86 9.50
CA ALA A 83 11.53 -6.05 9.67
C ALA A 83 12.90 -5.75 10.28
N GLN A 84 13.45 -4.56 10.09
CA GLN A 84 14.69 -4.11 10.72
C GLN A 84 14.52 -3.86 12.22
N LYS A 85 13.34 -3.42 12.65
CA LYS A 85 13.03 -3.09 14.05
C LYS A 85 12.51 -4.28 14.84
N HIS A 86 11.81 -5.18 14.16
CA HIS A 86 11.13 -6.33 14.77
C HIS A 86 11.69 -7.65 14.20
N PRO A 87 12.79 -8.18 14.78
CA PRO A 87 13.49 -9.35 14.23
C PRO A 87 12.70 -10.65 14.28
N THR A 88 11.64 -10.72 15.09
CA THR A 88 10.79 -11.91 15.25
C THR A 88 9.48 -11.85 14.46
N TRP A 89 9.17 -10.72 13.81
CA TRP A 89 7.95 -10.59 13.03
C TRP A 89 8.10 -11.20 11.64
N ASN A 90 7.03 -11.80 11.14
CA ASN A 90 6.94 -12.36 9.79
C ASN A 90 6.05 -11.50 8.90
N PHE A 91 6.33 -11.52 7.60
CA PHE A 91 5.62 -10.68 6.64
C PHE A 91 5.13 -11.51 5.45
N THR A 92 3.95 -11.17 4.96
CA THR A 92 3.48 -11.60 3.64
C THR A 92 3.36 -10.35 2.76
N ALA A 93 4.16 -10.31 1.71
CA ALA A 93 4.18 -9.25 0.71
C ALA A 93 3.24 -9.61 -0.43
N LEU A 94 2.16 -8.86 -0.61
CA LEU A 94 1.18 -9.04 -1.68
C LEU A 94 1.21 -7.84 -2.61
N ASP A 95 1.37 -8.06 -3.90
CA ASP A 95 1.27 -7.01 -4.91
C ASP A 95 0.80 -7.57 -6.26
N PRO A 96 -0.08 -6.88 -7.00
CA PRO A 96 -0.49 -7.28 -8.34
C PRO A 96 0.59 -7.05 -9.41
N SER A 97 1.61 -6.23 -9.13
CA SER A 97 2.73 -6.00 -10.04
C SER A 97 3.88 -6.96 -9.73
N HIS A 98 4.18 -7.84 -10.69
CA HIS A 98 5.35 -8.70 -10.61
C HIS A 98 6.66 -7.90 -10.57
N VAL A 99 6.73 -6.77 -11.28
CA VAL A 99 7.94 -5.91 -11.31
C VAL A 99 8.20 -5.28 -9.95
N MET A 100 7.13 -4.80 -9.26
CA MET A 100 7.22 -4.31 -7.89
C MET A 100 7.71 -5.41 -6.93
N LEU A 101 7.14 -6.62 -7.00
CA LEU A 101 7.58 -7.74 -6.17
C LEU A 101 9.03 -8.15 -6.40
N CYS A 102 9.50 -8.14 -7.65
CA CYS A 102 10.91 -8.39 -7.96
C CYS A 102 11.82 -7.33 -7.31
N LYS A 103 11.42 -6.05 -7.38
CA LYS A 103 12.15 -4.95 -6.74
C LYS A 103 12.14 -5.08 -5.22
N ALA A 104 10.97 -5.37 -4.63
CA ALA A 104 10.83 -5.63 -3.20
C ALA A 104 11.76 -6.75 -2.73
N LYS A 105 11.77 -7.88 -3.46
CA LYS A 105 12.65 -9.01 -3.13
C LYS A 105 14.12 -8.60 -3.13
N GLN A 106 14.58 -7.86 -4.15
CA GLN A 106 15.96 -7.35 -4.22
C GLN A 106 16.31 -6.42 -3.05
N HIS A 107 15.39 -5.51 -2.67
CA HIS A 107 15.60 -4.61 -1.54
C HIS A 107 15.71 -5.37 -0.22
N LEU A 108 14.79 -6.31 0.02
CA LEU A 108 14.71 -7.07 1.25
C LEU A 108 15.83 -8.11 1.39
N GLU A 109 16.33 -8.63 0.26
CA GLU A 109 17.51 -9.51 0.22
C GLU A 109 18.77 -8.76 0.70
N LYS A 110 18.98 -7.52 0.24
CA LYS A 110 20.10 -6.68 0.68
C LYS A 110 20.06 -6.37 2.18
N GLN A 111 18.88 -6.46 2.79
CA GLN A 111 18.68 -6.27 4.23
C GLN A 111 18.79 -7.57 5.05
N GLY A 112 18.94 -8.73 4.38
CA GLY A 112 19.08 -10.02 5.04
C GLY A 112 17.82 -10.54 5.74
N VAL A 113 16.62 -10.07 5.32
CA VAL A 113 15.35 -10.37 6.00
C VAL A 113 14.45 -11.36 5.25
N LEU A 114 14.87 -11.88 4.09
CA LEU A 114 14.06 -12.72 3.21
C LEU A 114 13.50 -13.99 3.88
N SER A 115 14.20 -14.57 4.85
CA SER A 115 13.77 -15.80 5.54
C SER A 115 12.43 -15.67 6.26
N ARG A 116 11.99 -14.43 6.52
CA ARG A 116 10.76 -14.10 7.24
C ARG A 116 9.68 -13.50 6.32
N ILE A 117 9.88 -13.57 5.00
CA ILE A 117 9.00 -12.91 4.05
C ILE A 117 8.48 -13.91 3.03
N ARG A 118 7.16 -14.03 2.95
CA ARG A 118 6.43 -14.74 1.89
C ARG A 118 5.96 -13.74 0.84
N PHE A 119 6.22 -14.03 -0.44
CA PHE A 119 5.76 -13.20 -1.56
C PHE A 119 4.57 -13.85 -2.26
N ILE A 120 3.54 -13.04 -2.54
CA ILE A 120 2.34 -13.45 -3.28
C ILE A 120 2.13 -12.44 -4.42
N HIS A 121 2.17 -12.93 -5.66
CA HIS A 121 1.79 -12.13 -6.83
C HIS A 121 0.29 -12.25 -7.05
N GLY A 122 -0.44 -11.13 -6.95
CA GLY A 122 -1.89 -11.08 -7.12
C GLY A 122 -2.57 -10.01 -6.27
N ASP A 123 -3.87 -10.15 -6.12
CA ASP A 123 -4.75 -9.32 -5.31
C ASP A 123 -5.16 -10.01 -4.00
N THR A 124 -6.06 -9.37 -3.22
CA THR A 124 -6.55 -9.91 -1.94
C THR A 124 -7.18 -11.30 -2.03
N LYS A 125 -7.69 -11.69 -3.20
CA LYS A 125 -8.27 -13.03 -3.44
C LYS A 125 -7.22 -14.12 -3.58
N SER A 126 -5.98 -13.74 -3.90
CA SER A 126 -4.86 -14.66 -4.11
C SER A 126 -4.25 -15.18 -2.79
N ILE A 127 -4.66 -14.65 -1.63
CA ILE A 127 -4.05 -14.99 -0.33
C ILE A 127 -4.44 -16.41 0.13
N GLY A 128 -5.61 -16.90 -0.28
CA GLY A 128 -6.18 -18.15 0.21
C GLY A 128 -6.85 -17.99 1.59
N THR A 129 -7.44 -19.08 2.12
CA THR A 129 -8.25 -19.04 3.35
C THR A 129 -7.59 -19.70 4.56
N THR A 130 -6.40 -20.28 4.39
CA THR A 130 -5.76 -21.12 5.42
C THR A 130 -4.83 -20.33 6.35
N HIS A 131 -4.49 -19.11 6.02
CA HIS A 131 -3.56 -18.29 6.80
C HIS A 131 -4.23 -17.00 7.24
N THR A 132 -4.11 -16.66 8.52
CA THR A 132 -4.64 -15.43 9.11
C THR A 132 -3.52 -14.63 9.74
N PHE A 133 -3.69 -13.30 9.79
CA PHE A 133 -2.67 -12.35 10.19
C PHE A 133 -3.06 -11.61 11.46
N ASP A 134 -2.08 -11.24 12.26
CA ASP A 134 -2.25 -10.35 13.40
C ASP A 134 -2.55 -8.94 12.93
N ALA A 135 -1.82 -8.47 11.93
CA ALA A 135 -2.04 -7.16 11.32
C ALA A 135 -2.09 -7.21 9.79
N VAL A 136 -2.83 -6.27 9.20
CA VAL A 136 -2.81 -5.98 7.77
C VAL A 136 -2.47 -4.51 7.57
N LEU A 137 -1.54 -4.24 6.67
CA LEU A 137 -1.21 -2.90 6.19
C LEU A 137 -1.75 -2.72 4.77
N SER A 138 -2.42 -1.60 4.52
CA SER A 138 -2.87 -1.16 3.20
C SER A 138 -2.52 0.31 3.05
N ILE A 139 -1.28 0.59 2.64
CA ILE A 139 -0.71 1.94 2.58
C ILE A 139 -0.62 2.39 1.13
N LEU A 140 -1.35 3.44 0.79
CA LEU A 140 -1.43 4.03 -0.56
C LEU A 140 -1.98 3.05 -1.61
N VAL A 141 -3.01 2.28 -1.26
CA VAL A 141 -3.60 1.23 -2.10
C VAL A 141 -5.07 1.46 -2.41
N ALA A 142 -5.89 1.73 -1.38
CA ALA A 142 -7.34 1.70 -1.54
C ALA A 142 -7.86 2.80 -2.48
N HIS A 143 -7.11 3.88 -2.69
CA HIS A 143 -7.49 4.92 -3.65
C HIS A 143 -7.41 4.46 -5.12
N PHE A 144 -6.71 3.36 -5.43
CA PHE A 144 -6.71 2.74 -6.77
C PHE A 144 -7.88 1.76 -6.98
N ILE A 145 -8.56 1.34 -5.91
CA ILE A 145 -9.63 0.34 -6.00
C ILE A 145 -10.92 1.03 -6.47
N PRO A 146 -11.61 0.54 -7.54
CA PRO A 146 -12.88 1.08 -7.99
C PRO A 146 -13.92 1.17 -6.87
N LEU A 147 -14.78 2.18 -6.91
CA LEU A 147 -15.74 2.47 -5.83
C LEU A 147 -16.62 1.26 -5.48
N GLU A 148 -17.14 0.58 -6.51
CA GLU A 148 -17.96 -0.63 -6.38
C GLU A 148 -17.20 -1.83 -5.79
N SER A 149 -15.89 -1.84 -5.89
CA SER A 149 -15.03 -2.93 -5.40
C SER A 149 -14.45 -2.68 -4.00
N LYS A 150 -14.47 -1.43 -3.50
CA LYS A 150 -13.83 -1.06 -2.22
C LYS A 150 -14.38 -1.86 -1.03
N GLN A 151 -15.67 -2.08 -0.97
CA GLN A 151 -16.25 -2.84 0.14
C GLN A 151 -15.79 -4.30 0.13
N ASN A 152 -15.70 -4.93 -1.04
CA ASN A 152 -15.20 -6.29 -1.18
C ASN A 152 -13.71 -6.36 -0.85
N PHE A 153 -12.92 -5.38 -1.29
CA PHE A 153 -11.50 -5.27 -0.95
C PHE A 153 -11.29 -5.25 0.57
N PHE A 154 -12.01 -4.42 1.31
CA PHE A 154 -11.90 -4.39 2.77
C PHE A 154 -12.49 -5.63 3.44
N LYS A 155 -13.51 -6.27 2.84
CA LYS A 155 -14.06 -7.54 3.32
C LYS A 155 -13.04 -8.68 3.19
N ASP A 156 -12.33 -8.75 2.07
CA ASP A 156 -11.26 -9.72 1.87
C ASP A 156 -10.16 -9.54 2.95
N ILE A 157 -9.72 -8.30 3.19
CA ILE A 157 -8.77 -7.97 4.26
C ILE A 157 -9.31 -8.39 5.64
N PHE A 158 -10.58 -8.09 5.93
CA PHE A 158 -11.21 -8.44 7.21
C PHE A 158 -11.19 -9.96 7.44
N THR A 159 -11.44 -10.76 6.40
CA THR A 159 -11.41 -12.23 6.52
C THR A 159 -10.02 -12.75 6.85
N GLN A 160 -8.97 -12.11 6.37
CA GLN A 160 -7.58 -12.49 6.60
C GLN A 160 -7.07 -12.18 8.02
N LEU A 161 -7.73 -11.30 8.76
CA LEU A 161 -7.32 -10.94 10.11
C LEU A 161 -7.76 -12.00 11.14
N LYS A 162 -6.89 -12.27 12.11
CA LYS A 162 -7.23 -12.99 13.34
C LYS A 162 -8.27 -12.19 14.16
N PRO A 163 -9.03 -12.81 15.09
CA PRO A 163 -9.84 -12.07 16.06
C PRO A 163 -8.97 -11.05 16.83
N ASN A 164 -9.46 -9.82 16.99
CA ASN A 164 -8.75 -8.68 17.53
C ASN A 164 -7.53 -8.22 16.69
N GLY A 165 -7.34 -8.76 15.50
CA GLY A 165 -6.31 -8.29 14.57
C GLY A 165 -6.59 -6.88 14.07
N MET A 166 -5.53 -6.17 13.68
CA MET A 166 -5.57 -4.76 13.34
C MET A 166 -5.36 -4.51 11.84
N LEU A 167 -6.17 -3.62 11.27
CA LEU A 167 -5.93 -3.01 9.96
C LEU A 167 -5.39 -1.60 10.15
N LEU A 168 -4.32 -1.27 9.47
CA LEU A 168 -3.82 0.10 9.29
C LEU A 168 -3.87 0.46 7.81
N THR A 169 -4.59 1.53 7.47
CA THR A 169 -4.63 2.10 6.12
C THR A 169 -4.00 3.48 6.12
N TYR A 170 -3.50 3.91 4.97
CA TYR A 170 -3.14 5.31 4.71
C TYR A 170 -3.38 5.59 3.23
N ASP A 171 -4.32 6.48 2.93
CA ASP A 171 -4.77 6.69 1.57
C ASP A 171 -5.07 8.16 1.28
N LEU A 172 -4.94 8.49 0.00
CA LEU A 172 -5.47 9.72 -0.54
C LEU A 172 -7.00 9.68 -0.49
N MET A 173 -7.61 10.69 0.10
CA MET A 173 -9.07 10.84 0.20
C MET A 173 -9.54 12.02 -0.64
N LYS A 174 -10.83 12.07 -0.89
CA LYS A 174 -11.44 13.19 -1.60
C LYS A 174 -11.33 14.44 -0.74
N GLU A 175 -10.70 15.45 -1.30
CA GLU A 175 -10.58 16.77 -0.68
C GLU A 175 -11.96 17.43 -0.53
N THR A 176 -12.05 18.33 0.44
CA THR A 176 -13.27 19.09 0.71
C THR A 176 -13.15 20.53 0.17
N GLU A 177 -11.93 21.04 0.07
CA GLU A 177 -11.63 22.42 -0.25
C GLU A 177 -10.63 22.55 -1.40
N ALA A 178 -10.93 23.38 -2.39
CA ALA A 178 -10.07 23.56 -3.57
C ALA A 178 -8.64 24.04 -3.23
N HIS A 179 -8.45 24.77 -2.11
CA HIS A 179 -7.15 25.23 -1.69
C HIS A 179 -6.23 24.09 -1.19
N GLU A 180 -6.78 22.95 -0.77
CA GLU A 180 -5.99 21.79 -0.32
C GLU A 180 -5.10 21.26 -1.44
N ILE A 181 -5.59 21.24 -2.69
CA ILE A 181 -4.80 20.84 -3.86
C ILE A 181 -3.63 21.80 -4.07
N PHE A 182 -3.87 23.10 -3.92
CA PHE A 182 -2.79 24.09 -4.04
C PHE A 182 -1.72 23.92 -2.97
N VAL A 183 -2.13 23.70 -1.72
CA VAL A 183 -1.19 23.44 -0.60
C VAL A 183 -0.42 22.13 -0.83
N LEU A 184 -1.09 21.07 -1.30
CA LEU A 184 -0.44 19.80 -1.63
C LEU A 184 0.61 19.99 -2.72
N LYS A 185 0.27 20.74 -3.80
CA LYS A 185 1.21 21.06 -4.88
C LYS A 185 2.47 21.74 -4.33
N GLN A 186 2.29 22.78 -3.50
CA GLN A 186 3.41 23.52 -2.90
C GLN A 186 4.29 22.63 -2.00
N LEU A 187 3.69 21.74 -1.21
CA LEU A 187 4.44 20.80 -0.37
C LEU A 187 5.25 19.82 -1.22
N CYS A 188 4.68 19.29 -2.30
CA CYS A 188 5.39 18.40 -3.21
C CYS A 188 6.55 19.10 -3.92
N GLU A 189 6.39 20.37 -4.33
CA GLU A 189 7.47 21.18 -4.89
C GLU A 189 8.58 21.45 -3.86
N ASN A 190 8.21 21.76 -2.62
CA ASN A 190 9.17 21.94 -1.53
C ASN A 190 9.93 20.63 -1.22
N ASN A 191 9.31 19.48 -1.45
CA ASN A 191 9.94 18.15 -1.34
C ASN A 191 10.79 17.79 -2.56
N GLY A 192 10.85 18.64 -3.59
CA GLY A 192 11.73 18.49 -4.75
C GLY A 192 11.06 17.96 -6.01
N LEU A 193 9.72 18.00 -6.14
CA LEU A 193 9.08 17.88 -7.43
C LEU A 193 9.31 19.15 -8.25
N THR A 194 9.55 18.97 -9.53
CA THR A 194 9.50 20.11 -10.47
C THR A 194 8.08 20.60 -10.66
N THR A 195 7.89 21.86 -11.08
CA THR A 195 6.58 22.43 -11.40
C THR A 195 5.80 21.56 -12.40
N LEU A 196 6.47 21.06 -13.45
CA LEU A 196 5.84 20.15 -14.41
C LEU A 196 5.35 18.83 -13.78
N GLN A 197 6.12 18.28 -12.84
CA GLN A 197 5.74 17.05 -12.13
C GLN A 197 4.56 17.30 -11.19
N SER A 198 4.53 18.42 -10.49
CA SER A 198 3.43 18.80 -9.60
C SER A 198 2.13 19.10 -10.36
N GLU A 199 2.21 19.70 -11.54
CA GLU A 199 1.06 19.89 -12.43
C GLU A 199 0.49 18.55 -12.89
N LYS A 200 1.32 17.65 -13.39
CA LYS A 200 0.91 16.29 -13.74
C LYS A 200 0.31 15.53 -12.54
N MET A 201 0.83 15.74 -11.34
CA MET A 201 0.24 15.17 -10.13
C MET A 201 -1.20 15.66 -9.96
N VAL A 202 -1.44 16.98 -10.06
CA VAL A 202 -2.80 17.56 -9.91
C VAL A 202 -3.76 17.00 -10.96
N GLU A 203 -3.34 16.89 -12.22
CA GLU A 203 -4.16 16.28 -13.28
C GLU A 203 -4.54 14.84 -12.92
N ARG A 204 -3.60 14.06 -12.41
CA ARG A 204 -3.83 12.66 -12.01
C ARG A 204 -4.75 12.51 -10.81
N LEU A 205 -4.73 13.45 -9.86
CA LEU A 205 -5.66 13.43 -8.72
C LEU A 205 -7.13 13.40 -9.17
N GLN A 206 -7.43 14.00 -10.33
CA GLN A 206 -8.77 14.09 -10.86
C GLN A 206 -9.17 12.90 -11.75
N GLN A 207 -8.20 12.15 -12.29
CA GLN A 207 -8.44 11.17 -13.36
C GLN A 207 -8.13 9.72 -12.96
N ASP A 208 -7.09 9.52 -12.13
CA ASP A 208 -6.51 8.18 -11.94
C ASP A 208 -7.00 7.48 -10.67
N PHE A 209 -7.75 8.15 -9.79
CA PHE A 209 -8.08 7.64 -8.47
C PHE A 209 -9.58 7.59 -8.21
N PHE A 210 -10.00 6.57 -7.46
CA PHE A 210 -11.38 6.39 -7.02
C PHE A 210 -11.52 6.86 -5.57
N LEU A 211 -11.45 8.18 -5.38
CA LEU A 211 -11.41 8.80 -4.06
C LEU A 211 -12.77 8.78 -3.37
N VAL A 212 -12.77 8.52 -2.08
CA VAL A 212 -13.91 8.63 -1.18
C VAL A 212 -13.60 9.68 -0.09
N SER A 213 -14.64 10.29 0.48
CA SER A 213 -14.44 11.18 1.63
C SER A 213 -13.94 10.39 2.84
N PRO A 214 -13.22 11.04 3.79
CA PRO A 214 -12.76 10.36 5.03
C PRO A 214 -13.89 9.68 5.78
N ARG A 215 -15.05 10.33 5.88
CA ARG A 215 -16.27 9.75 6.49
C ARG A 215 -16.73 8.49 5.78
N MET A 216 -16.74 8.48 4.45
CA MET A 216 -17.11 7.30 3.67
C MET A 216 -16.07 6.18 3.83
N GLY A 217 -14.78 6.50 3.90
CA GLY A 217 -13.72 5.53 4.20
C GLY A 217 -13.94 4.82 5.53
N GLN A 218 -14.19 5.57 6.61
CA GLN A 218 -14.53 5.00 7.92
C GLN A 218 -15.81 4.16 7.87
N GLN A 219 -16.81 4.59 7.11
CA GLN A 219 -18.09 3.88 6.97
C GLN A 219 -17.93 2.55 6.23
N LEU A 220 -17.11 2.51 5.18
CA LEU A 220 -16.75 1.27 4.48
C LEU A 220 -16.13 0.24 5.42
N LEU A 221 -15.17 0.66 6.25
CA LEU A 221 -14.57 -0.22 7.25
C LEU A 221 -15.58 -0.72 8.29
N SER A 222 -16.42 0.17 8.82
CA SER A 222 -17.45 -0.19 9.79
C SER A 222 -18.49 -1.14 9.20
N ASN A 223 -18.91 -0.94 7.95
CA ASN A 223 -19.89 -1.79 7.26
C ASN A 223 -19.38 -3.22 7.01
N VAL A 224 -18.05 -3.38 6.89
CA VAL A 224 -17.42 -4.70 6.76
C VAL A 224 -17.38 -5.46 8.09
N GLY A 225 -17.48 -4.75 9.22
CA GLY A 225 -17.46 -5.33 10.57
C GLY A 225 -16.30 -4.91 11.45
N PHE A 226 -15.41 -4.05 10.95
CA PHE A 226 -14.34 -3.48 11.79
C PHE A 226 -14.92 -2.65 12.92
N LYS A 227 -14.32 -2.80 14.11
CA LYS A 227 -14.63 -2.03 15.32
C LYS A 227 -13.55 -0.97 15.54
N LYS A 228 -13.89 0.03 16.37
CA LYS A 228 -12.93 1.06 16.81
C LYS A 228 -12.21 1.75 15.65
N VAL A 229 -12.89 2.02 14.55
CA VAL A 229 -12.32 2.74 13.41
C VAL A 229 -11.95 4.17 13.84
N LYS A 230 -10.65 4.49 13.84
CA LYS A 230 -10.11 5.78 14.27
C LYS A 230 -9.14 6.32 13.22
N THR A 231 -9.13 7.64 13.06
CA THR A 231 -8.05 8.32 12.33
C THR A 231 -6.83 8.38 13.24
N TYR A 232 -5.68 7.87 12.76
CA TYR A 232 -4.40 7.99 13.47
C TYR A 232 -3.48 9.02 12.83
N SER A 233 -3.71 9.37 11.56
CA SER A 233 -2.93 10.35 10.81
C SER A 233 -3.81 11.13 9.86
N GLN A 234 -3.51 12.42 9.71
CA GLN A 234 -4.04 13.26 8.65
C GLN A 234 -2.98 14.27 8.23
N ILE A 235 -2.64 14.28 6.95
CA ILE A 235 -1.80 15.30 6.33
C ILE A 235 -2.52 15.76 5.07
N LEU A 236 -3.12 16.94 5.13
CA LEU A 236 -4.04 17.42 4.08
C LEU A 236 -5.14 16.38 3.80
N ASN A 237 -5.24 15.94 2.56
CA ASN A 237 -6.19 14.92 2.10
C ASN A 237 -5.67 13.48 2.17
N TYR A 238 -4.53 13.23 2.79
CA TYR A 238 -4.08 11.88 3.14
C TYR A 238 -4.54 11.52 4.55
N TYR A 239 -5.25 10.40 4.68
CA TYR A 239 -5.80 9.92 5.95
C TYR A 239 -5.35 8.50 6.27
N GLY A 240 -4.89 8.30 7.49
CA GLY A 240 -4.60 7.00 8.06
C GLY A 240 -5.70 6.55 9.00
N PHE A 241 -6.27 5.36 8.77
CA PHE A 241 -7.24 4.73 9.66
C PHE A 241 -6.66 3.50 10.32
N CYS A 242 -6.92 3.38 11.61
CA CYS A 242 -6.70 2.17 12.41
C CYS A 242 -8.05 1.55 12.73
N ALA A 243 -8.21 0.24 12.49
CA ALA A 243 -9.44 -0.49 12.72
C ALA A 243 -9.16 -1.89 13.27
N VAL A 244 -10.00 -2.41 14.16
CA VAL A 244 -9.84 -3.71 14.83
C VAL A 244 -10.99 -4.64 14.43
N LYS A 245 -10.65 -5.92 14.13
CA LYS A 245 -11.62 -6.98 13.83
C LYS A 245 -12.43 -7.43 15.04
#